data_fc38991721d1acdd4f1039f382b6915a
#
_entry.id   fc38991721d1acdd4f1039f382b6915a
#
_cell.length_a   1.000
_cell.length_b   1.000
_cell.length_c   1.000
_cell.angle_alpha   90.00
_cell.angle_beta   90.00
_cell.angle_gamma   90.00
#
_symmetry.space_group_name_H-M   'P 1'
#
loop_
_entity.id
_entity.type
_entity.pdbx_description
1 polymer ?
#
loop_
_entity_poly.entity_id
_entity_poly.type
_entity_poly.pdbx_seq_one_letter_code
_entity_poly.pdbx_strand_id
1 'polypeptide(L)'
;MPQASPATVRLPHNRPMSTPDTRKALWQIHFCVLLWGVTAILGKLITLPALPLVWWRMLLVTAMLALLPRVWRGLRTLPPRLVAGYAGIGALVALHWLTFYGAVKLANASVAATCIALAPVFTSIIEPWVAKRPFQLRELAFGLAVLPGVALVVGGVPDGMRLGVLIGAISALLVAVFGSLNKRMVSHADPLTVTALELGAGTLTLTLLAPLMPYLLPALASPLWVVPNLHDGILLLVLAGFCTLLPFALALVALRHLSAYTVQLVTNLEPVYAVVLAVVLLREQHEVTPWFYLGVAIIVGAVFLHPLLNRRKPVQHPEILGTAEARNIAD
;
A
#
# COMPACT_ATOMS: atom_id res chain seq x y z
N MET A 1 -54.07 -30.75 16.52
CA MET A 1 -53.36 -29.53 16.08
C MET A 1 -51.88 -29.77 16.27
N PRO A 2 -51.05 -29.88 15.22
CA PRO A 2 -49.61 -30.04 15.34
C PRO A 2 -48.95 -28.67 15.55
N GLN A 3 -48.12 -28.58 16.62
CA GLN A 3 -47.32 -27.41 16.96
C GLN A 3 -46.21 -27.25 15.92
N ALA A 4 -46.12 -26.08 15.28
CA ALA A 4 -45.05 -25.69 14.40
C ALA A 4 -43.79 -25.43 15.20
N SER A 5 -42.72 -26.16 14.90
CA SER A 5 -41.36 -25.97 15.44
C SER A 5 -40.80 -24.62 14.94
N PRO A 6 -40.16 -23.81 15.80
CA PRO A 6 -39.58 -22.53 15.36
C PRO A 6 -38.41 -22.78 14.42
N ALA A 7 -38.45 -22.13 13.25
CA ALA A 7 -37.40 -22.15 12.27
C ALA A 7 -36.12 -21.54 12.87
N THR A 8 -35.11 -22.36 13.11
CA THR A 8 -33.77 -21.92 13.49
C THR A 8 -33.16 -21.10 12.37
N VAL A 9 -33.08 -19.78 12.57
CA VAL A 9 -32.30 -18.87 11.72
C VAL A 9 -30.84 -19.31 11.83
N ARG A 10 -30.37 -20.01 10.81
CA ARG A 10 -28.92 -20.32 10.67
C ARG A 10 -28.22 -19.00 10.38
N LEU A 11 -27.56 -18.44 11.39
CA LEU A 11 -26.57 -17.39 11.19
C LEU A 11 -25.51 -17.87 10.17
N PRO A 12 -25.05 -17.01 9.25
CA PRO A 12 -24.06 -17.41 8.28
C PRO A 12 -22.80 -17.90 9.03
N HIS A 13 -22.50 -19.17 8.85
CA HIS A 13 -21.34 -19.84 9.41
C HIS A 13 -20.09 -19.04 9.07
N ASN A 14 -19.39 -18.57 10.09
CA ASN A 14 -18.05 -18.01 10.00
C ASN A 14 -17.14 -19.12 9.43
N ARG A 15 -17.06 -19.23 8.10
CA ARG A 15 -16.12 -20.15 7.45
C ARG A 15 -14.73 -19.72 7.89
N PRO A 16 -13.94 -20.59 8.56
CA PRO A 16 -12.53 -20.29 8.77
C PRO A 16 -11.94 -20.01 7.40
N MET A 17 -11.25 -18.85 7.24
CA MET A 17 -10.62 -18.48 5.97
C MET A 17 -9.78 -19.67 5.53
N SER A 18 -10.14 -20.29 4.42
CA SER A 18 -9.50 -21.51 3.94
C SER A 18 -8.02 -21.21 3.70
N THR A 19 -7.13 -22.02 4.24
CA THR A 19 -5.67 -21.94 4.02
C THR A 19 -5.27 -21.69 2.56
N PRO A 20 -6.00 -22.22 1.53
CA PRO A 20 -5.77 -21.93 0.12
C PRO A 20 -5.94 -20.46 -0.26
N ASP A 21 -6.99 -19.79 0.24
CA ASP A 21 -7.28 -18.38 -0.14
C ASP A 21 -6.25 -17.41 0.45
N THR A 22 -5.84 -17.63 1.71
CA THR A 22 -4.78 -16.84 2.35
C THR A 22 -3.43 -17.05 1.66
N ARG A 23 -3.11 -18.30 1.27
CA ARG A 23 -1.88 -18.60 0.53
C ARG A 23 -1.86 -17.93 -0.84
N LYS A 24 -2.97 -17.98 -1.57
CA LYS A 24 -3.13 -17.28 -2.85
C LYS A 24 -2.96 -15.77 -2.68
N ALA A 25 -3.58 -15.17 -1.67
CA ALA A 25 -3.46 -13.75 -1.37
C ALA A 25 -2.01 -13.34 -1.03
N LEU A 26 -1.26 -14.17 -0.30
CA LEU A 26 0.16 -13.93 -0.05
C LEU A 26 0.99 -13.97 -1.35
N TRP A 27 0.78 -14.93 -2.24
CA TRP A 27 1.45 -14.94 -3.54
C TRP A 27 1.09 -13.71 -4.39
N GLN A 28 -0.17 -13.31 -4.39
CA GLN A 28 -0.62 -12.10 -5.09
C GLN A 28 0.11 -10.85 -4.58
N ILE A 29 0.22 -10.67 -3.26
CA ILE A 29 0.88 -9.49 -2.72
C ILE A 29 2.40 -9.52 -2.95
N HIS A 30 3.07 -10.67 -2.88
CA HIS A 30 4.49 -10.78 -3.26
C HIS A 30 4.72 -10.40 -4.71
N PHE A 31 3.86 -10.85 -5.63
CA PHE A 31 3.92 -10.44 -7.02
C PHE A 31 3.72 -8.93 -7.20
N CYS A 32 2.76 -8.33 -6.47
CA CYS A 32 2.56 -6.89 -6.48
C CYS A 32 3.82 -6.14 -6.02
N VAL A 33 4.46 -6.60 -4.95
CA VAL A 33 5.66 -5.97 -4.37
C VAL A 33 6.85 -6.03 -5.33
N LEU A 34 7.01 -7.13 -6.08
CA LEU A 34 8.01 -7.22 -7.14
C LEU A 34 7.79 -6.13 -8.20
N LEU A 35 6.54 -5.95 -8.64
CA LEU A 35 6.19 -4.91 -9.63
C LEU A 35 6.37 -3.50 -9.04
N TRP A 36 6.05 -3.29 -7.75
CA TRP A 36 6.26 -2.01 -7.08
C TRP A 36 7.74 -1.68 -6.91
N GLY A 37 8.61 -2.66 -6.65
CA GLY A 37 10.06 -2.45 -6.65
C GLY A 37 10.60 -1.84 -7.95
N VAL A 38 9.94 -2.11 -9.09
CA VAL A 38 10.28 -1.49 -10.39
C VAL A 38 9.81 -0.04 -10.49
N THR A 39 8.78 0.38 -9.72
CA THR A 39 8.18 1.72 -9.86
C THR A 39 9.14 2.85 -9.54
N ALA A 40 10.01 2.68 -8.55
CA ALA A 40 11.03 3.66 -8.18
C ALA A 40 12.03 3.87 -9.33
N ILE A 41 12.45 2.78 -9.98
CA ILE A 41 13.35 2.81 -11.13
C ILE A 41 12.71 3.55 -12.30
N LEU A 42 11.47 3.19 -12.66
CA LEU A 42 10.73 3.89 -13.70
C LEU A 42 10.56 5.38 -13.35
N GLY A 43 10.29 5.70 -12.08
CA GLY A 43 10.20 7.07 -11.60
C GLY A 43 11.49 7.88 -11.75
N LYS A 44 12.66 7.23 -11.62
CA LYS A 44 13.97 7.87 -11.87
C LYS A 44 14.23 8.06 -13.38
N LEU A 45 13.88 7.05 -14.20
CA LEU A 45 14.09 7.07 -15.65
C LEU A 45 13.16 8.04 -16.39
N ILE A 46 11.92 8.21 -15.94
CA ILE A 46 10.97 9.19 -16.48
C ILE A 46 11.49 10.59 -16.16
N THR A 47 11.64 11.43 -17.18
CA THR A 47 12.23 12.78 -17.01
C THR A 47 11.23 13.80 -16.44
N LEU A 48 9.94 13.52 -16.46
CA LEU A 48 8.91 14.39 -15.91
C LEU A 48 9.15 14.68 -14.41
N PRO A 49 8.86 15.91 -13.94
CA PRO A 49 8.76 16.20 -12.52
C PRO A 49 7.71 15.32 -11.81
N ALA A 50 7.79 15.21 -10.47
CA ALA A 50 6.93 14.31 -9.70
C ALA A 50 5.42 14.54 -9.91
N LEU A 51 4.98 15.80 -9.92
CA LEU A 51 3.56 16.15 -10.06
C LEU A 51 2.96 15.69 -11.40
N PRO A 52 3.47 16.08 -12.58
CA PRO A 52 2.94 15.61 -13.86
C PRO A 52 3.14 14.11 -14.06
N LEU A 53 4.23 13.50 -13.56
CA LEU A 53 4.44 12.05 -13.61
C LEU A 53 3.28 11.30 -12.94
N VAL A 54 2.96 11.65 -11.70
CA VAL A 54 1.89 11.00 -10.94
C VAL A 54 0.53 11.28 -11.57
N TRP A 55 0.29 12.50 -12.02
CA TRP A 55 -0.95 12.88 -12.67
C TRP A 55 -1.19 12.07 -13.94
N TRP A 56 -0.20 11.97 -14.85
CA TRP A 56 -0.30 11.15 -16.06
C TRP A 56 -0.50 9.67 -15.74
N ARG A 57 0.24 9.14 -14.74
CA ARG A 57 0.09 7.76 -14.28
C ARG A 57 -1.35 7.46 -13.88
N MET A 58 -1.95 8.30 -13.03
CA MET A 58 -3.32 8.12 -12.53
C MET A 58 -4.34 8.30 -13.65
N LEU A 59 -4.18 9.32 -14.49
CA LEU A 59 -5.04 9.58 -15.63
C LEU A 59 -5.07 8.40 -16.61
N LEU A 60 -3.90 7.85 -16.96
CA LEU A 60 -3.82 6.71 -17.87
C LEU A 60 -4.53 5.48 -17.32
N VAL A 61 -4.34 5.14 -16.05
CA VAL A 61 -5.05 4.01 -15.44
C VAL A 61 -6.55 4.28 -15.41
N THR A 62 -6.96 5.48 -15.03
CA THR A 62 -8.38 5.87 -15.01
C THR A 62 -8.99 5.76 -16.41
N ALA A 63 -8.28 6.23 -17.45
CA ALA A 63 -8.72 6.11 -18.84
C ALA A 63 -8.83 4.64 -19.29
N MET A 64 -7.83 3.80 -18.98
CA MET A 64 -7.88 2.36 -19.27
C MET A 64 -9.11 1.69 -18.62
N LEU A 65 -9.40 2.02 -17.37
CA LEU A 65 -10.54 1.47 -16.63
C LEU A 65 -11.88 2.04 -17.10
N ALA A 66 -11.91 3.28 -17.54
CA ALA A 66 -13.11 3.92 -18.11
C ALA A 66 -13.59 3.23 -19.41
N LEU A 67 -12.72 2.50 -20.11
CA LEU A 67 -13.09 1.69 -21.27
C LEU A 67 -13.85 0.41 -20.89
N LEU A 68 -13.89 0.03 -19.61
CA LEU A 68 -14.52 -1.20 -19.15
C LEU A 68 -15.97 -0.95 -18.74
N PRO A 69 -16.99 -1.52 -19.45
CA PRO A 69 -18.42 -1.37 -19.07
C PRO A 69 -18.73 -1.87 -17.65
N ARG A 70 -17.92 -2.81 -17.14
CA ARG A 70 -18.03 -3.33 -15.77
C ARG A 70 -17.83 -2.24 -14.72
N VAL A 71 -16.86 -1.34 -14.95
CA VAL A 71 -16.56 -0.22 -14.05
C VAL A 71 -17.76 0.73 -13.95
N TRP A 72 -18.35 1.11 -15.08
CA TRP A 72 -19.52 1.98 -15.11
C TRP A 72 -20.75 1.36 -14.42
N ARG A 73 -20.97 0.06 -14.63
CA ARG A 73 -22.02 -0.67 -13.90
C ARG A 73 -21.78 -0.65 -12.40
N GLY A 74 -20.55 -0.91 -11.98
CA GLY A 74 -20.17 -0.84 -10.56
C GLY A 74 -20.36 0.54 -9.97
N LEU A 75 -19.90 1.61 -10.64
CA LEU A 75 -20.05 3.00 -10.18
C LEU A 75 -21.52 3.41 -9.99
N ARG A 76 -22.41 2.99 -10.89
CA ARG A 76 -23.85 3.32 -10.82
C ARG A 76 -24.57 2.64 -9.64
N THR A 77 -24.02 1.56 -9.11
CA THR A 77 -24.62 0.82 -7.99
C THR A 77 -24.09 1.25 -6.62
N LEU A 78 -23.02 2.06 -6.58
CA LEU A 78 -22.42 2.50 -5.33
C LEU A 78 -23.22 3.62 -4.67
N PRO A 79 -23.53 3.50 -3.36
CA PRO A 79 -24.13 4.58 -2.61
C PRO A 79 -23.15 5.77 -2.47
N PRO A 80 -23.67 7.03 -2.44
CA PRO A 80 -22.82 8.24 -2.40
C PRO A 80 -21.79 8.26 -1.26
N ARG A 81 -22.11 7.66 -0.12
CA ARG A 81 -21.17 7.56 1.03
C ARG A 81 -19.95 6.71 0.70
N LEU A 82 -20.11 5.61 -0.04
CA LEU A 82 -18.99 4.79 -0.47
C LEU A 82 -18.18 5.50 -1.56
N VAL A 83 -18.85 6.18 -2.49
CA VAL A 83 -18.17 7.00 -3.51
C VAL A 83 -17.29 8.06 -2.84
N ALA A 84 -17.84 8.81 -1.87
CA ALA A 84 -17.06 9.81 -1.12
C ALA A 84 -15.89 9.17 -0.33
N GLY A 85 -16.11 8.00 0.28
CA GLY A 85 -15.06 7.26 0.99
C GLY A 85 -13.91 6.84 0.08
N TYR A 86 -14.20 6.20 -1.05
CA TYR A 86 -13.17 5.82 -2.04
C TYR A 86 -12.52 7.04 -2.70
N ALA A 87 -13.27 8.12 -2.93
CA ALA A 87 -12.69 9.36 -3.44
C ALA A 87 -11.68 9.97 -2.45
N GLY A 88 -12.00 9.96 -1.16
CA GLY A 88 -11.07 10.37 -0.10
C GLY A 88 -9.82 9.48 -0.03
N ILE A 89 -9.98 8.17 -0.19
CA ILE A 89 -8.83 7.23 -0.30
C ILE A 89 -8.01 7.58 -1.55
N GLY A 90 -8.65 7.83 -2.68
CA GLY A 90 -7.98 8.24 -3.92
C GLY A 90 -7.15 9.52 -3.77
N ALA A 91 -7.63 10.51 -3.00
CA ALA A 91 -6.86 11.69 -2.66
C ALA A 91 -5.59 11.33 -1.84
N LEU A 92 -5.71 10.43 -0.86
CA LEU A 92 -4.56 9.95 -0.08
C LEU A 92 -3.56 9.17 -0.93
N VAL A 93 -4.03 8.33 -1.86
CA VAL A 93 -3.18 7.62 -2.83
C VAL A 93 -2.43 8.61 -3.72
N ALA A 94 -3.09 9.65 -4.20
CA ALA A 94 -2.47 10.69 -5.02
C ALA A 94 -1.37 11.43 -4.25
N LEU A 95 -1.62 11.82 -3.01
CA LEU A 95 -0.65 12.46 -2.14
C LEU A 95 0.51 11.52 -1.78
N HIS A 96 0.23 10.23 -1.52
CA HIS A 96 1.26 9.23 -1.31
C HIS A 96 2.19 9.11 -2.53
N TRP A 97 1.65 8.96 -3.72
CA TRP A 97 2.49 8.85 -4.92
C TRP A 97 3.23 10.15 -5.23
N LEU A 98 2.60 11.32 -5.03
CA LEU A 98 3.28 12.60 -5.19
C LEU A 98 4.48 12.71 -4.25
N THR A 99 4.31 12.35 -2.99
CA THR A 99 5.41 12.38 -2.00
C THR A 99 6.43 11.28 -2.26
N PHE A 100 6.03 10.09 -2.70
CA PHE A 100 6.96 9.01 -3.09
C PHE A 100 7.85 9.43 -4.28
N TYR A 101 7.26 9.87 -5.38
CA TYR A 101 8.04 10.32 -6.53
C TYR A 101 8.75 11.63 -6.27
N GLY A 102 8.22 12.47 -5.37
CA GLY A 102 8.93 13.61 -4.83
C GLY A 102 10.23 13.18 -4.14
N ALA A 103 10.18 12.17 -3.30
CA ALA A 103 11.37 11.60 -2.66
C ALA A 103 12.35 11.01 -3.70
N VAL A 104 11.87 10.32 -4.74
CA VAL A 104 12.71 9.81 -5.84
C VAL A 104 13.44 10.97 -6.55
N LYS A 105 12.77 12.09 -6.78
CA LYS A 105 13.35 13.25 -7.50
C LYS A 105 14.26 14.12 -6.61
N LEU A 106 13.95 14.22 -5.32
CA LEU A 106 14.72 15.04 -4.36
C LEU A 106 15.87 14.28 -3.69
N ALA A 107 15.84 12.96 -3.73
CA ALA A 107 16.92 12.09 -3.30
C ALA A 107 17.24 11.11 -4.44
N ASN A 108 16.86 9.83 -4.29
CA ASN A 108 17.01 8.82 -5.33
C ASN A 108 16.01 7.66 -5.11
N ALA A 109 16.01 6.68 -6.03
CA ALA A 109 15.07 5.55 -5.99
C ALA A 109 15.28 4.67 -4.76
N SER A 110 16.54 4.43 -4.38
CA SER A 110 16.89 3.61 -3.21
C SER A 110 16.40 4.24 -1.90
N VAL A 111 16.60 5.55 -1.72
CA VAL A 111 16.16 6.31 -0.54
C VAL A 111 14.64 6.31 -0.45
N ALA A 112 13.95 6.64 -1.55
CA ALA A 112 12.48 6.70 -1.57
C ALA A 112 11.85 5.34 -1.23
N ALA A 113 12.32 4.26 -1.85
CA ALA A 113 11.83 2.91 -1.57
C ALA A 113 12.10 2.49 -0.11
N THR A 114 13.29 2.84 0.43
CA THR A 114 13.65 2.51 1.81
C THR A 114 12.77 3.24 2.83
N CYS A 115 12.33 4.47 2.56
CA CYS A 115 11.41 5.21 3.44
C CYS A 115 10.07 4.49 3.61
N ILE A 116 9.61 3.73 2.61
CA ILE A 116 8.35 2.95 2.71
C ILE A 116 8.44 1.86 3.80
N ALA A 117 9.64 1.43 4.18
CA ALA A 117 9.82 0.51 5.31
C ALA A 117 9.31 1.05 6.66
N LEU A 118 9.03 2.34 6.79
CA LEU A 118 8.34 2.92 7.95
C LEU A 118 6.83 2.61 7.97
N ALA A 119 6.23 2.20 6.86
CA ALA A 119 4.78 2.01 6.77
C ALA A 119 4.20 1.00 7.79
N PRO A 120 4.83 -0.14 8.13
CA PRO A 120 4.34 -1.02 9.18
C PRO A 120 4.29 -0.38 10.57
N VAL A 121 5.22 0.54 10.90
CA VAL A 121 5.18 1.28 12.17
C VAL A 121 3.88 2.09 12.24
N PHE A 122 3.62 2.89 11.23
CA PHE A 122 2.40 3.70 11.15
C PHE A 122 1.15 2.83 11.08
N THR A 123 1.16 1.75 10.30
CA THR A 123 0.01 0.84 10.16
C THR A 123 -0.32 0.14 11.47
N SER A 124 0.67 -0.26 12.28
CA SER A 124 0.45 -0.88 13.58
C SER A 124 -0.34 0.00 14.55
N ILE A 125 -0.22 1.32 14.38
CA ILE A 125 -0.94 2.33 15.18
C ILE A 125 -2.30 2.67 14.55
N ILE A 126 -2.35 2.86 13.23
CA ILE A 126 -3.51 3.41 12.50
C ILE A 126 -4.56 2.34 12.23
N GLU A 127 -4.17 1.15 11.78
CA GLU A 127 -5.12 0.08 11.41
C GLU A 127 -6.05 -0.34 12.55
N PRO A 128 -5.62 -0.49 13.82
CA PRO A 128 -6.51 -0.80 14.93
C PRO A 128 -7.67 0.20 15.07
N TRP A 129 -7.41 1.49 14.88
CA TRP A 129 -8.43 2.53 14.97
C TRP A 129 -9.37 2.52 13.76
N VAL A 130 -8.81 2.41 12.56
CA VAL A 130 -9.56 2.46 11.31
C VAL A 130 -10.38 1.18 11.10
N ALA A 131 -9.78 0.01 11.30
CA ALA A 131 -10.41 -1.29 11.08
C ALA A 131 -11.16 -1.81 12.33
N LYS A 132 -11.16 -1.04 13.45
CA LYS A 132 -11.77 -1.42 14.75
C LYS A 132 -11.32 -2.79 15.25
N ARG A 133 -10.03 -3.09 15.10
CA ARG A 133 -9.40 -4.31 15.63
C ARG A 133 -8.60 -4.04 16.90
N PRO A 134 -8.33 -5.05 17.72
CA PRO A 134 -7.48 -4.88 18.89
C PRO A 134 -6.07 -4.41 18.50
N PHE A 135 -5.53 -3.49 19.30
CA PHE A 135 -4.15 -3.05 19.20
C PHE A 135 -3.21 -4.20 19.60
N GLN A 136 -2.18 -4.43 18.81
CA GLN A 136 -1.19 -5.48 19.04
C GLN A 136 0.19 -4.88 19.30
N LEU A 137 0.61 -4.86 20.57
CA LEU A 137 1.91 -4.33 20.97
C LEU A 137 3.08 -5.00 20.22
N ARG A 138 2.91 -6.27 19.85
CA ARG A 138 3.92 -6.99 19.05
C ARG A 138 4.11 -6.39 17.65
N GLU A 139 3.04 -6.01 16.97
CA GLU A 139 3.13 -5.34 15.66
C GLU A 139 3.89 -4.03 15.78
N LEU A 140 3.62 -3.24 16.83
CA LEU A 140 4.36 -2.01 17.10
C LEU A 140 5.83 -2.29 17.40
N ALA A 141 6.14 -3.29 18.24
CA ALA A 141 7.52 -3.64 18.59
C ALA A 141 8.35 -4.02 17.35
N PHE A 142 7.77 -4.80 16.44
CA PHE A 142 8.42 -5.14 15.16
C PHE A 142 8.56 -3.93 14.23
N GLY A 143 7.54 -3.06 14.18
CA GLY A 143 7.66 -1.78 13.48
C GLY A 143 8.83 -0.95 14.03
N LEU A 144 8.92 -0.81 15.35
CA LEU A 144 10.01 -0.05 16.00
C LEU A 144 11.39 -0.67 15.77
N ALA A 145 11.51 -1.97 15.57
CA ALA A 145 12.76 -2.64 15.24
C ALA A 145 13.39 -2.17 13.92
N VAL A 146 12.61 -1.54 13.04
CA VAL A 146 13.07 -0.92 11.78
C VAL A 146 13.79 0.42 12.03
N LEU A 147 13.48 1.14 13.12
CA LEU A 147 13.97 2.51 13.36
C LEU A 147 15.50 2.65 13.40
N PRO A 148 16.29 1.74 14.00
CA PRO A 148 17.74 1.83 13.93
C PRO A 148 18.28 1.79 12.50
N GLY A 149 17.66 0.95 11.64
CA GLY A 149 18.00 0.90 10.22
C GLY A 149 17.67 2.21 9.51
N VAL A 150 16.48 2.79 9.78
CA VAL A 150 16.09 4.09 9.24
C VAL A 150 17.04 5.20 9.69
N ALA A 151 17.47 5.21 10.95
CA ALA A 151 18.43 6.19 11.45
C ALA A 151 19.77 6.13 10.69
N LEU A 152 20.26 4.92 10.39
CA LEU A 152 21.47 4.72 9.58
C LEU A 152 21.25 5.17 8.12
N VAL A 153 20.06 4.90 7.55
CA VAL A 153 19.71 5.38 6.21
C VAL A 153 19.75 6.90 6.16
N VAL A 154 19.11 7.58 7.11
CA VAL A 154 19.12 9.05 7.21
C VAL A 154 20.53 9.60 7.40
N GLY A 155 21.35 8.97 8.27
CA GLY A 155 22.74 9.35 8.49
C GLY A 155 23.65 9.00 7.31
N GLY A 156 23.25 8.09 6.44
CA GLY A 156 23.99 7.62 5.28
C GLY A 156 23.73 8.39 3.98
N VAL A 157 22.83 9.38 3.98
CA VAL A 157 22.52 10.19 2.80
C VAL A 157 23.14 11.59 2.92
N PRO A 158 23.54 12.21 1.78
CA PRO A 158 24.00 13.60 1.76
C PRO A 158 22.92 14.58 2.25
N ASP A 159 23.35 15.73 2.79
CA ASP A 159 22.44 16.76 3.32
C ASP A 159 21.39 17.22 2.29
N GLY A 160 21.78 17.32 1.01
CA GLY A 160 20.89 17.69 -0.09
C GLY A 160 19.73 16.71 -0.33
N MET A 161 19.82 15.47 0.18
CA MET A 161 18.76 14.47 0.05
C MET A 161 17.82 14.40 1.28
N ARG A 162 18.09 15.12 2.37
CA ARG A 162 17.30 15.05 3.61
C ARG A 162 15.83 15.43 3.43
N LEU A 163 15.55 16.42 2.56
CA LEU A 163 14.16 16.76 2.23
C LEU A 163 13.46 15.60 1.55
N GLY A 164 14.14 14.88 0.66
CA GLY A 164 13.61 13.67 0.02
C GLY A 164 13.29 12.57 1.03
N VAL A 165 14.15 12.37 2.05
CA VAL A 165 13.89 11.42 3.16
C VAL A 165 12.64 11.81 3.95
N LEU A 166 12.49 13.09 4.32
CA LEU A 166 11.32 13.59 5.05
C LEU A 166 10.03 13.35 4.24
N ILE A 167 10.04 13.71 2.96
CA ILE A 167 8.89 13.53 2.06
C ILE A 167 8.59 12.04 1.85
N GLY A 168 9.62 11.19 1.77
CA GLY A 168 9.48 9.73 1.73
C GLY A 168 8.85 9.15 3.02
N ALA A 169 9.20 9.67 4.19
CA ALA A 169 8.57 9.28 5.45
C ALA A 169 7.08 9.70 5.52
N ILE A 170 6.74 10.88 4.99
CA ILE A 170 5.34 11.31 4.83
C ILE A 170 4.60 10.35 3.89
N SER A 171 5.23 9.93 2.80
CA SER A 171 4.67 8.93 1.88
C SER A 171 4.35 7.62 2.59
N ALA A 172 5.23 7.14 3.48
CA ALA A 172 5.01 5.94 4.29
C ALA A 172 3.83 6.09 5.27
N LEU A 173 3.63 7.26 5.85
CA LEU A 173 2.45 7.57 6.67
C LEU A 173 1.17 7.52 5.84
N LEU A 174 1.17 8.12 4.65
CA LEU A 174 0.01 8.17 3.77
C LEU A 174 -0.40 6.78 3.30
N VAL A 175 0.57 5.90 2.95
CA VAL A 175 0.24 4.52 2.56
C VAL A 175 -0.33 3.71 3.71
N ALA A 176 0.12 3.94 4.94
CA ALA A 176 -0.44 3.29 6.12
C ALA A 176 -1.91 3.72 6.36
N VAL A 177 -2.23 5.00 6.16
CA VAL A 177 -3.60 5.53 6.29
C VAL A 177 -4.50 4.94 5.22
N PHE A 178 -4.15 5.11 3.92
CA PHE A 178 -5.04 4.64 2.86
C PHE A 178 -5.13 3.11 2.80
N GLY A 179 -4.05 2.40 3.10
CA GLY A 179 -4.07 0.94 3.18
C GLY A 179 -5.01 0.41 4.26
N SER A 180 -5.03 1.06 5.44
CA SER A 180 -5.96 0.75 6.53
C SER A 180 -7.42 1.06 6.16
N LEU A 181 -7.66 2.19 5.48
CA LEU A 181 -8.98 2.56 4.98
C LEU A 181 -9.46 1.59 3.88
N ASN A 182 -8.59 1.23 2.94
CA ASN A 182 -8.88 0.22 1.92
C ASN A 182 -9.21 -1.13 2.55
N LYS A 183 -8.45 -1.57 3.58
CA LYS A 183 -8.78 -2.80 4.32
C LYS A 183 -10.20 -2.76 4.88
N ARG A 184 -10.61 -1.64 5.46
CA ARG A 184 -11.97 -1.46 6.01
C ARG A 184 -13.05 -1.51 4.94
N MET A 185 -12.76 -1.01 3.74
CA MET A 185 -13.77 -0.79 2.68
C MET A 185 -13.75 -1.84 1.56
N VAL A 186 -12.72 -2.67 1.46
CA VAL A 186 -12.45 -3.56 0.30
C VAL A 186 -13.54 -4.57 -0.05
N SER A 187 -14.42 -4.90 0.90
CA SER A 187 -15.51 -5.87 0.70
C SER A 187 -16.79 -5.26 0.11
N HIS A 188 -16.87 -3.92 0.02
CA HIS A 188 -18.11 -3.23 -0.36
C HIS A 188 -18.25 -3.01 -1.87
N ALA A 189 -17.20 -3.20 -2.66
CA ALA A 189 -17.25 -2.99 -4.10
C ALA A 189 -16.28 -3.89 -4.88
N ASP A 190 -16.46 -3.92 -6.21
CA ASP A 190 -15.56 -4.62 -7.12
C ASP A 190 -14.18 -3.92 -7.18
N PRO A 191 -13.05 -4.65 -7.10
CA PRO A 191 -11.71 -4.04 -7.07
C PRO A 191 -11.41 -3.11 -8.25
N LEU A 192 -11.84 -3.44 -9.48
CA LEU A 192 -11.60 -2.57 -10.63
C LEU A 192 -12.42 -1.27 -10.55
N THR A 193 -13.64 -1.36 -10.03
CA THR A 193 -14.50 -0.18 -9.78
C THR A 193 -13.88 0.72 -8.71
N VAL A 194 -13.37 0.12 -7.62
CA VAL A 194 -12.65 0.85 -6.55
C VAL A 194 -11.41 1.52 -7.12
N THR A 195 -10.57 0.78 -7.86
CA THR A 195 -9.36 1.31 -8.48
C THR A 195 -9.67 2.49 -9.41
N ALA A 196 -10.70 2.38 -10.25
CA ALA A 196 -11.11 3.46 -11.16
C ALA A 196 -11.55 4.72 -10.40
N LEU A 197 -12.32 4.54 -9.33
CA LEU A 197 -12.83 5.65 -8.52
C LEU A 197 -11.70 6.32 -7.72
N GLU A 198 -10.83 5.54 -7.08
CA GLU A 198 -9.71 6.06 -6.32
C GLU A 198 -8.70 6.80 -7.21
N LEU A 199 -8.31 6.21 -8.35
CA LEU A 199 -7.34 6.85 -9.22
C LEU A 199 -7.94 8.02 -10.01
N GLY A 200 -9.22 7.96 -10.36
CA GLY A 200 -9.94 9.10 -10.95
C GLY A 200 -10.06 10.27 -9.98
N ALA A 201 -10.46 10.00 -8.74
CA ALA A 201 -10.52 11.02 -7.69
C ALA A 201 -9.14 11.57 -7.35
N GLY A 202 -8.11 10.73 -7.35
CA GLY A 202 -6.72 11.16 -7.17
C GLY A 202 -6.23 12.05 -8.30
N THR A 203 -6.56 11.74 -9.55
CA THR A 203 -6.27 12.62 -10.70
C THR A 203 -6.91 13.98 -10.51
N LEU A 204 -8.18 14.02 -10.10
CA LEU A 204 -8.89 15.26 -9.81
C LEU A 204 -8.24 16.02 -8.65
N THR A 205 -7.86 15.33 -7.58
CA THR A 205 -7.16 15.91 -6.43
C THR A 205 -5.87 16.61 -6.85
N LEU A 206 -5.03 15.97 -7.66
CA LEU A 206 -3.79 16.59 -8.16
C LEU A 206 -4.08 17.76 -9.10
N THR A 207 -5.13 17.69 -9.90
CA THR A 207 -5.55 18.79 -10.77
C THR A 207 -5.93 20.03 -9.95
N LEU A 208 -6.70 19.82 -8.88
CA LEU A 208 -7.11 20.91 -7.98
C LEU A 208 -5.96 21.43 -7.11
N LEU A 209 -5.03 20.55 -6.74
CA LEU A 209 -3.87 20.89 -5.91
C LEU A 209 -2.77 21.61 -6.70
N ALA A 210 -2.63 21.33 -7.99
CA ALA A 210 -1.54 21.84 -8.83
C ALA A 210 -1.32 23.37 -8.71
N PRO A 211 -2.33 24.24 -8.78
CA PRO A 211 -2.15 25.69 -8.65
C PRO A 211 -1.70 26.13 -7.26
N LEU A 212 -1.91 25.30 -6.24
CA LEU A 212 -1.54 25.57 -4.85
C LEU A 212 -0.12 25.06 -4.52
N MET A 213 0.45 24.16 -5.34
CA MET A 213 1.76 23.55 -5.08
C MET A 213 2.91 24.55 -4.88
N PRO A 214 3.01 25.68 -5.62
CA PRO A 214 4.06 26.66 -5.39
C PRO A 214 4.06 27.26 -3.97
N TYR A 215 2.90 27.30 -3.33
CA TYR A 215 2.73 27.84 -1.97
C TYR A 215 2.85 26.77 -0.90
N LEU A 216 2.33 25.55 -1.15
CA LEU A 216 2.28 24.46 -0.16
C LEU A 216 3.57 23.66 -0.12
N LEU A 217 4.12 23.33 -1.30
CA LEU A 217 5.31 22.47 -1.42
C LEU A 217 6.16 22.90 -2.63
N PRO A 218 6.86 24.05 -2.54
CA PRO A 218 7.62 24.62 -3.66
C PRO A 218 8.60 23.64 -4.30
N ALA A 219 9.20 22.75 -3.47
CA ALA A 219 10.15 21.73 -3.94
C ALA A 219 9.56 20.70 -4.91
N LEU A 220 8.23 20.51 -4.92
CA LEU A 220 7.51 19.61 -5.83
C LEU A 220 6.64 20.37 -6.83
N ALA A 221 6.65 21.71 -6.77
CA ALA A 221 5.89 22.54 -7.69
C ALA A 221 6.43 22.42 -9.11
N SER A 222 5.55 22.18 -10.04
CA SER A 222 5.86 22.14 -11.49
C SER A 222 4.56 22.33 -12.27
N PRO A 223 4.64 22.74 -13.56
CA PRO A 223 3.46 22.75 -14.40
C PRO A 223 2.84 21.34 -14.44
N LEU A 224 1.52 21.28 -14.25
CA LEU A 224 0.79 20.02 -14.30
C LEU A 224 0.78 19.43 -15.70
N TRP A 225 0.56 20.30 -16.69
CA TRP A 225 0.41 19.92 -18.09
C TRP A 225 1.76 19.93 -18.80
N VAL A 226 2.56 18.90 -18.56
CA VAL A 226 3.79 18.64 -19.30
C VAL A 226 3.53 17.42 -20.16
N VAL A 227 3.56 17.61 -21.49
CA VAL A 227 3.35 16.51 -22.44
C VAL A 227 4.59 15.60 -22.41
N PRO A 228 4.44 14.30 -22.12
CA PRO A 228 5.57 13.37 -22.12
C PRO A 228 6.13 13.23 -23.56
N ASN A 229 7.44 13.17 -23.67
CA ASN A 229 8.09 12.75 -24.90
C ASN A 229 7.84 11.25 -25.17
N LEU A 230 8.26 10.72 -26.31
CA LEU A 230 8.01 9.31 -26.67
C LEU A 230 8.60 8.32 -25.64
N HIS A 231 9.82 8.58 -25.15
CA HIS A 231 10.47 7.75 -24.13
C HIS A 231 9.66 7.74 -22.83
N ASP A 232 9.34 8.91 -22.28
CA ASP A 232 8.55 9.04 -21.06
C ASP A 232 7.14 8.46 -21.24
N GLY A 233 6.54 8.64 -22.43
CA GLY A 233 5.22 8.09 -22.76
C GLY A 233 5.19 6.55 -22.70
N ILE A 234 6.20 5.88 -23.24
CA ILE A 234 6.32 4.42 -23.17
C ILE A 234 6.50 3.98 -21.71
N LEU A 235 7.41 4.61 -20.98
CA LEU A 235 7.64 4.27 -19.57
C LEU A 235 6.41 4.52 -18.70
N LEU A 236 5.65 5.60 -18.98
CA LEU A 236 4.37 5.88 -18.31
C LEU A 236 3.32 4.80 -18.58
N LEU A 237 3.22 4.30 -19.82
CA LEU A 237 2.30 3.21 -20.14
C LEU A 237 2.66 1.91 -19.40
N VAL A 238 3.96 1.58 -19.33
CA VAL A 238 4.43 0.44 -18.53
C VAL A 238 4.13 0.66 -17.05
N LEU A 239 4.43 1.85 -16.53
CA LEU A 239 4.18 2.22 -15.15
C LEU A 239 2.66 2.15 -14.82
N ALA A 240 1.81 2.69 -15.69
CA ALA A 240 0.36 2.72 -15.49
C ALA A 240 -0.26 1.31 -15.58
N GLY A 241 0.08 0.52 -16.60
CA GLY A 241 -0.52 -0.79 -16.82
C GLY A 241 0.05 -1.86 -15.88
N PHE A 242 1.35 -2.15 -15.99
CA PHE A 242 1.98 -3.27 -15.27
C PHE A 242 2.33 -2.95 -13.83
N CYS A 243 2.78 -1.74 -13.52
CA CYS A 243 3.22 -1.38 -12.17
C CYS A 243 2.17 -0.61 -11.36
N THR A 244 0.99 -0.34 -11.92
CA THR A 244 -0.09 0.35 -11.20
C THR A 244 -1.40 -0.41 -11.30
N LEU A 245 -2.05 -0.44 -12.46
CA LEU A 245 -3.38 -1.06 -12.62
C LEU A 245 -3.41 -2.50 -12.12
N LEU A 246 -2.50 -3.31 -12.61
CA LEU A 246 -2.43 -4.73 -12.26
C LEU A 246 -2.16 -4.96 -10.76
N PRO A 247 -1.06 -4.46 -10.17
CA PRO A 247 -0.79 -4.73 -8.76
C PRO A 247 -1.76 -4.02 -7.81
N PHE A 248 -2.28 -2.84 -8.14
CA PHE A 248 -3.24 -2.14 -7.29
C PHE A 248 -4.56 -2.92 -7.18
N ALA A 249 -5.09 -3.39 -8.30
CA ALA A 249 -6.30 -4.22 -8.30
C ALA A 249 -6.07 -5.56 -7.57
N LEU A 250 -4.92 -6.22 -7.78
CA LEU A 250 -4.57 -7.47 -7.09
C LEU A 250 -4.37 -7.27 -5.59
N ALA A 251 -3.77 -6.15 -5.16
CA ALA A 251 -3.60 -5.83 -3.74
C ALA A 251 -4.95 -5.64 -3.04
N LEU A 252 -5.92 -4.98 -3.69
CA LEU A 252 -7.29 -4.88 -3.17
C LEU A 252 -7.97 -6.26 -3.02
N VAL A 253 -7.73 -7.18 -3.96
CA VAL A 253 -8.20 -8.57 -3.82
C VAL A 253 -7.51 -9.27 -2.65
N ALA A 254 -6.19 -9.13 -2.50
CA ALA A 254 -5.44 -9.72 -1.41
C ALA A 254 -5.85 -9.18 -0.04
N LEU A 255 -6.15 -7.88 0.06
CA LEU A 255 -6.64 -7.23 1.29
C LEU A 255 -7.98 -7.81 1.81
N ARG A 256 -8.76 -8.48 0.97
CA ARG A 256 -9.96 -9.21 1.44
C ARG A 256 -9.61 -10.36 2.39
N HIS A 257 -8.43 -10.96 2.21
CA HIS A 257 -7.97 -12.14 2.92
C HIS A 257 -6.81 -11.88 3.89
N LEU A 258 -6.15 -10.72 3.80
CA LEU A 258 -5.01 -10.30 4.62
C LEU A 258 -5.33 -9.04 5.41
N SER A 259 -4.65 -8.83 6.55
CA SER A 259 -4.69 -7.53 7.26
C SER A 259 -3.88 -6.49 6.49
N ALA A 260 -4.18 -5.19 6.69
CA ALA A 260 -3.38 -4.12 6.14
C ALA A 260 -1.93 -4.21 6.66
N TYR A 261 -1.75 -4.54 7.94
CA TYR A 261 -0.43 -4.77 8.51
C TYR A 261 0.35 -5.90 7.80
N THR A 262 -0.29 -7.04 7.52
CA THR A 262 0.36 -8.15 6.77
C THR A 262 0.77 -7.71 5.37
N VAL A 263 -0.08 -6.96 4.67
CA VAL A 263 0.25 -6.42 3.34
C VAL A 263 1.44 -5.47 3.43
N GLN A 264 1.45 -4.51 4.37
CA GLN A 264 2.57 -3.58 4.55
C GLN A 264 3.87 -4.30 4.95
N LEU A 265 3.77 -5.35 5.76
CA LEU A 265 4.95 -6.16 6.11
C LEU A 265 5.58 -6.82 4.88
N VAL A 266 4.77 -7.40 3.98
CA VAL A 266 5.26 -7.97 2.72
C VAL A 266 5.79 -6.87 1.80
N THR A 267 5.15 -5.70 1.78
CA THR A 267 5.60 -4.53 1.00
C THR A 267 7.00 -4.07 1.42
N ASN A 268 7.44 -4.34 2.65
CA ASN A 268 8.82 -4.05 3.07
C ASN A 268 9.90 -4.86 2.32
N LEU A 269 9.54 -5.80 1.46
CA LEU A 269 10.46 -6.39 0.48
C LEU A 269 10.69 -5.48 -0.73
N GLU A 270 9.85 -4.47 -0.94
CA GLU A 270 9.98 -3.50 -2.03
C GLU A 270 11.36 -2.81 -2.03
N PRO A 271 11.89 -2.29 -0.89
CA PRO A 271 13.22 -1.72 -0.84
C PRO A 271 14.31 -2.69 -1.31
N VAL A 272 14.18 -3.98 -1.03
CA VAL A 272 15.16 -5.00 -1.48
C VAL A 272 15.22 -5.02 -3.00
N TYR A 273 14.06 -5.16 -3.65
CA TYR A 273 13.99 -5.19 -5.11
C TYR A 273 14.41 -3.84 -5.71
N ALA A 274 13.93 -2.73 -5.13
CA ALA A 274 14.24 -1.38 -5.62
C ALA A 274 15.73 -1.07 -5.49
N VAL A 275 16.36 -1.34 -4.34
CA VAL A 275 17.80 -1.07 -4.12
C VAL A 275 18.67 -1.95 -5.02
N VAL A 276 18.37 -3.25 -5.14
CA VAL A 276 19.11 -4.13 -6.06
C VAL A 276 19.01 -3.62 -7.49
N LEU A 277 17.81 -3.28 -7.96
CA LEU A 277 17.60 -2.73 -9.30
C LEU A 277 18.28 -1.36 -9.49
N ALA A 278 18.22 -0.48 -8.49
CA ALA A 278 18.85 0.84 -8.53
C ALA A 278 20.39 0.73 -8.61
N VAL A 279 20.99 -0.19 -7.85
CA VAL A 279 22.43 -0.46 -7.92
C VAL A 279 22.81 -1.01 -9.30
N VAL A 280 22.08 -2.00 -9.80
CA VAL A 280 22.43 -2.69 -11.06
C VAL A 280 22.15 -1.80 -12.27
N LEU A 281 21.01 -1.11 -12.32
CA LEU A 281 20.53 -0.38 -13.51
C LEU A 281 20.92 1.10 -13.50
N LEU A 282 20.90 1.74 -12.31
CA LEU A 282 21.11 3.19 -12.18
C LEU A 282 22.48 3.53 -11.58
N ARG A 283 23.23 2.55 -11.08
CA ARG A 283 24.53 2.72 -10.42
C ARG A 283 24.50 3.65 -9.20
N GLU A 284 23.37 3.65 -8.46
CA GLU A 284 23.14 4.52 -7.30
C GLU A 284 24.07 4.21 -6.11
N GLN A 285 24.89 3.12 -6.15
CA GLN A 285 25.88 2.81 -5.11
C GLN A 285 26.92 3.94 -4.92
N HIS A 286 27.07 4.84 -5.87
CA HIS A 286 27.97 5.99 -5.76
C HIS A 286 27.32 7.24 -5.14
N GLU A 287 26.00 7.23 -4.95
CA GLU A 287 25.23 8.37 -4.43
C GLU A 287 25.03 8.33 -2.91
N VAL A 288 25.27 7.17 -2.27
CA VAL A 288 25.01 6.95 -0.83
C VAL A 288 26.19 6.25 -0.15
N THR A 289 26.28 6.38 1.18
CA THR A 289 27.37 5.81 1.96
C THR A 289 27.15 4.34 2.30
N PRO A 290 28.19 3.58 2.74
CA PRO A 290 28.04 2.21 3.24
C PRO A 290 27.03 2.10 4.42
N TRP A 291 26.91 3.13 5.24
CA TRP A 291 25.95 3.19 6.35
C TRP A 291 24.49 3.10 5.88
N PHE A 292 24.18 3.65 4.71
CA PHE A 292 22.87 3.48 4.08
C PHE A 292 22.56 2.00 3.86
N TYR A 293 23.48 1.23 3.28
CA TYR A 293 23.27 -0.21 3.01
C TYR A 293 23.18 -1.03 4.28
N LEU A 294 23.94 -0.69 5.33
CA LEU A 294 23.80 -1.32 6.64
C LEU A 294 22.38 -1.05 7.20
N GLY A 295 21.89 0.17 7.08
CA GLY A 295 20.51 0.53 7.46
C GLY A 295 19.47 -0.29 6.71
N VAL A 296 19.61 -0.41 5.39
CA VAL A 296 18.72 -1.27 4.57
C VAL A 296 18.78 -2.72 5.03
N ALA A 297 19.96 -3.27 5.30
CA ALA A 297 20.12 -4.65 5.78
C ALA A 297 19.42 -4.88 7.13
N ILE A 298 19.49 -3.92 8.06
CA ILE A 298 18.78 -3.99 9.35
C ILE A 298 17.26 -3.96 9.13
N ILE A 299 16.75 -3.07 8.28
CA ILE A 299 15.34 -2.97 7.94
C ILE A 299 14.83 -4.31 7.38
N VAL A 300 15.53 -4.83 6.39
CA VAL A 300 15.21 -6.10 5.75
C VAL A 300 15.27 -7.26 6.74
N GLY A 301 16.32 -7.30 7.58
CA GLY A 301 16.45 -8.29 8.64
C GLY A 301 15.28 -8.28 9.62
N ALA A 302 14.82 -7.11 10.05
CA ALA A 302 13.66 -6.97 10.93
C ALA A 302 12.38 -7.53 10.28
N VAL A 303 12.18 -7.29 8.97
CA VAL A 303 11.04 -7.81 8.20
C VAL A 303 11.05 -9.33 8.13
N PHE A 304 12.20 -9.94 7.83
CA PHE A 304 12.31 -11.41 7.75
C PHE A 304 12.21 -12.09 9.11
N LEU A 305 12.65 -11.42 10.18
CA LEU A 305 12.60 -11.97 11.54
C LEU A 305 11.16 -12.02 12.08
N HIS A 306 10.30 -11.07 11.65
CA HIS A 306 8.92 -11.00 12.11
C HIS A 306 8.11 -12.30 11.97
N PRO A 307 7.99 -12.96 10.79
CA PRO A 307 7.21 -14.19 10.66
C PRO A 307 7.85 -15.38 11.37
N LEU A 308 9.17 -15.37 11.58
CA LEU A 308 9.87 -16.43 12.31
C LEU A 308 9.54 -16.38 13.81
N LEU A 309 9.44 -15.16 14.38
CA LEU A 309 9.12 -14.95 15.79
C LEU A 309 7.60 -15.00 16.07
N ASN A 310 6.77 -14.79 15.04
CA ASN A 310 5.32 -14.74 15.16
C ASN A 310 4.62 -16.04 14.74
N ARG A 311 5.27 -17.20 14.86
CA ARG A 311 4.57 -18.50 14.70
C ARG A 311 3.44 -18.57 15.74
N ARG A 312 2.23 -18.14 15.34
CA ARG A 312 1.03 -18.26 16.17
C ARG A 312 0.80 -19.73 16.46
N LYS A 313 0.74 -20.10 17.75
CA LYS A 313 0.02 -21.32 18.14
C LYS A 313 -1.41 -21.18 17.59
N PRO A 314 -1.99 -22.23 17.00
CA PRO A 314 -3.40 -22.19 16.61
C PRO A 314 -4.20 -21.72 17.82
N VAL A 315 -5.03 -20.69 17.64
CA VAL A 315 -5.97 -20.27 18.69
C VAL A 315 -6.94 -21.45 18.85
N GLN A 316 -6.77 -22.23 19.89
CA GLN A 316 -7.81 -23.15 20.37
C GLN A 316 -8.94 -22.22 20.83
N HIS A 317 -10.06 -22.24 20.11
CA HIS A 317 -11.26 -21.50 20.49
C HIS A 317 -11.76 -22.04 21.83
N PRO A 318 -11.68 -21.29 22.94
CA PRO A 318 -12.17 -21.75 24.25
C PRO A 318 -13.70 -21.99 24.23
N GLU A 319 -14.40 -21.40 23.28
CA GLU A 319 -15.87 -21.51 23.13
C GLU A 319 -16.33 -22.91 22.71
N ILE A 320 -15.46 -23.75 22.11
CA ILE A 320 -15.83 -25.13 21.73
C ILE A 320 -15.68 -26.09 22.91
N LEU A 321 -14.85 -25.77 23.89
CA LEU A 321 -14.69 -26.62 25.11
C LEU A 321 -15.86 -26.45 26.10
N GLY A 322 -16.47 -25.25 26.16
CA GLY A 322 -17.61 -25.01 27.06
C GLY A 322 -18.92 -25.71 26.66
N THR A 323 -19.10 -26.03 25.36
CA THR A 323 -20.30 -26.73 24.87
C THR A 323 -20.22 -28.26 24.97
N ALA A 324 -19.00 -28.81 25.07
CA ALA A 324 -18.80 -30.25 25.26
C ALA A 324 -18.97 -30.68 26.72
N GLU A 325 -18.58 -29.84 27.70
CA GLU A 325 -18.78 -30.15 29.14
C GLU A 325 -20.23 -29.98 29.60
N ALA A 326 -21.00 -29.07 28.97
CA ALA A 326 -22.43 -28.89 29.34
C ALA A 326 -23.33 -30.06 28.92
N ARG A 327 -22.87 -30.96 28.04
CA ARG A 327 -23.62 -32.16 27.62
C ARG A 327 -23.42 -33.37 28.51
N ASN A 328 -22.37 -33.39 29.32
CA ASN A 328 -22.08 -34.53 30.25
C ASN A 328 -22.65 -34.36 31.68
N ILE A 329 -23.42 -33.31 31.94
CA ILE A 329 -24.02 -33.07 33.25
C ILE A 329 -25.56 -33.34 33.25
N ALA A 330 -26.12 -33.77 32.12
CA ALA A 330 -27.57 -33.98 31.95
C ALA A 330 -27.97 -35.44 31.71
N ASP A 331 -27.10 -36.43 32.06
CA ASP A 331 -27.45 -37.87 32.16
C ASP A 331 -27.24 -38.39 33.55
#